data_8a67e1a5b3e246093e60dd1cafea9baa
#
_entry.id   8a67e1a5b3e246093e60dd1cafea9baa
#
_cell.length_a   1.000
_cell.length_b   1.000
_cell.length_c   1.000
_cell.angle_alpha   90.00
_cell.angle_beta   90.00
_cell.angle_gamma   90.00
#
_symmetry.space_group_name_H-M   'P 1'
#
loop_
_entity.id
_entity.type
_entity.pdbx_description
1 polymer ?
#
loop_
_entity_poly.entity_id
_entity_poly.type
_entity_poly.pdbx_seq_one_letter_code
_entity_poly.pdbx_strand_id
1 'polypeptide(L)'
;LYHHFDSKESMVDEILSTFQTELFRQYDEVASSDLDPREKFEAVIRISFDAIHDHHSEVAIYQNDAGYLSEFDRFGYLHDRNVQLRKLWVGLLQEGVQSGAFRPDLDTEVVYRFIRDTVWVAVRWYRPGGDLSAHEVADQYLSILLDGIAARRRPVKKNS
;
A
#
# COMPACT_ATOMS: atom_id res chain seq x y z
N LEU A 1 -24.95 -22.30 19.44
CA LEU A 1 -25.26 -21.46 18.26
C LEU A 1 -24.66 -20.05 18.36
N TYR A 2 -24.78 -19.43 19.55
CA TYR A 2 -24.20 -18.10 19.78
C TYR A 2 -22.68 -18.11 19.75
N HIS A 3 -22.05 -19.13 20.28
CA HIS A 3 -20.59 -19.28 20.33
C HIS A 3 -19.96 -19.42 18.95
N HIS A 4 -20.68 -19.90 17.95
CA HIS A 4 -20.14 -20.13 16.62
C HIS A 4 -19.95 -18.83 15.84
N PHE A 5 -20.89 -17.89 15.90
CA PHE A 5 -20.77 -16.58 15.27
C PHE A 5 -19.72 -15.70 15.95
N ASP A 6 -19.76 -15.63 17.27
CA ASP A 6 -18.79 -14.83 18.04
C ASP A 6 -17.36 -15.36 17.87
N SER A 7 -17.20 -16.66 17.84
CA SER A 7 -15.92 -17.32 17.57
C SER A 7 -15.36 -16.98 16.20
N LYS A 8 -16.19 -16.95 15.14
CA LYS A 8 -15.77 -16.63 13.79
C LYS A 8 -15.37 -15.16 13.64
N GLU A 9 -16.18 -14.25 14.13
CA GLU A 9 -15.89 -12.81 14.14
C GLU A 9 -14.65 -12.50 14.97
N SER A 10 -14.49 -13.11 16.12
CA SER A 10 -13.32 -12.97 16.96
C SER A 10 -12.05 -13.45 16.25
N MET A 11 -12.13 -14.53 15.51
CA MET A 11 -11.01 -15.07 14.75
C MET A 11 -10.62 -14.13 13.60
N VAL A 12 -11.59 -13.61 12.86
CA VAL A 12 -11.35 -12.64 11.79
C VAL A 12 -10.73 -11.35 12.35
N ASP A 13 -11.25 -10.85 13.46
CA ASP A 13 -10.74 -9.68 14.15
C ASP A 13 -9.28 -9.87 14.58
N GLU A 14 -8.97 -10.99 15.22
CA GLU A 14 -7.59 -11.32 15.62
C GLU A 14 -6.64 -11.38 14.43
N ILE A 15 -7.05 -12.03 13.35
CA ILE A 15 -6.25 -12.15 12.13
C ILE A 15 -6.00 -10.78 11.51
N LEU A 16 -7.03 -9.97 11.33
CA LEU A 16 -6.92 -8.64 10.71
C LEU A 16 -6.15 -7.66 11.59
N SER A 17 -6.40 -7.64 12.89
CA SER A 17 -5.71 -6.73 13.81
C SER A 17 -4.23 -7.06 13.93
N THR A 18 -3.87 -8.33 13.98
CA THR A 18 -2.48 -8.80 14.01
C THR A 18 -1.76 -8.42 12.72
N PHE A 19 -2.38 -8.68 11.58
CA PHE A 19 -1.84 -8.32 10.27
C PHE A 19 -1.60 -6.82 10.16
N GLN A 20 -2.60 -6.00 10.48
CA GLN A 20 -2.49 -4.55 10.37
C GLN A 20 -1.47 -3.96 11.35
N THR A 21 -1.39 -4.46 12.57
CA THR A 21 -0.40 -4.02 13.55
C THR A 21 1.01 -4.24 13.04
N GLU A 22 1.30 -5.41 12.48
CA GLU A 22 2.62 -5.71 11.91
C GLU A 22 2.93 -4.87 10.67
N LEU A 23 1.94 -4.69 9.78
CA LEU A 23 2.09 -3.86 8.59
C LEU A 23 2.43 -2.40 8.96
N PHE A 24 1.69 -1.83 9.90
CA PHE A 24 1.93 -0.46 10.37
C PHE A 24 3.27 -0.31 11.07
N ARG A 25 3.68 -1.33 11.85
CA ARG A 25 5.02 -1.34 12.46
C ARG A 25 6.12 -1.21 11.40
N GLN A 26 6.02 -1.98 10.33
CA GLN A 26 6.98 -1.91 9.22
C GLN A 26 6.96 -0.55 8.51
N TYR A 27 5.78 0.00 8.28
CA TYR A 27 5.64 1.32 7.67
C TYR A 27 6.23 2.43 8.54
N ASP A 28 5.96 2.42 9.83
CA ASP A 28 6.48 3.41 10.77
C ASP A 28 8.00 3.34 10.88
N GLU A 29 8.56 2.14 10.84
CA GLU A 29 10.01 1.92 10.85
C GLU A 29 10.66 2.57 9.62
N VAL A 30 10.09 2.41 8.44
CA VAL A 30 10.56 3.06 7.22
C VAL A 30 10.38 4.58 7.29
N ALA A 31 9.21 5.05 7.71
CA ALA A 31 8.89 6.48 7.79
C ALA A 31 9.83 7.22 8.75
N SER A 32 10.26 6.56 9.82
CA SER A 32 11.17 7.10 10.84
C SER A 32 12.64 6.89 10.53
N SER A 33 12.98 6.21 9.44
CA SER A 33 14.36 5.92 9.05
C SER A 33 15.07 7.12 8.43
N ASP A 34 16.39 6.99 8.25
CA ASP A 34 17.22 8.00 7.59
C ASP A 34 17.25 7.85 6.05
N LEU A 35 16.44 6.98 5.49
CA LEU A 35 16.30 6.84 4.05
C LEU A 35 15.83 8.15 3.41
N ASP A 36 16.27 8.41 2.17
CA ASP A 36 15.72 9.57 1.44
C ASP A 36 14.24 9.32 1.07
N PRO A 37 13.48 10.39 0.72
CA PRO A 37 12.05 10.25 0.45
C PRO A 37 11.69 9.25 -0.66
N ARG A 38 12.50 9.16 -1.71
CA ARG A 38 12.28 8.17 -2.77
C ARG A 38 12.51 6.75 -2.28
N GLU A 39 13.55 6.51 -1.52
CA GLU A 39 13.86 5.21 -0.94
C GLU A 39 12.78 4.77 0.07
N LYS A 40 12.27 5.69 0.90
CA LYS A 40 11.15 5.41 1.80
C LYS A 40 9.92 4.95 1.02
N PHE A 41 9.59 5.68 -0.04
CA PHE A 41 8.46 5.36 -0.91
C PHE A 41 8.60 3.98 -1.55
N GLU A 42 9.75 3.69 -2.12
CA GLU A 42 10.05 2.37 -2.71
C GLU A 42 9.93 1.25 -1.67
N ALA A 43 10.47 1.47 -0.46
CA ALA A 43 10.40 0.49 0.61
C ALA A 43 8.96 0.18 1.05
N VAL A 44 8.11 1.20 1.17
CA VAL A 44 6.70 1.03 1.56
C VAL A 44 5.91 0.29 0.47
N ILE A 45 6.19 0.56 -0.80
CA ILE A 45 5.60 -0.20 -1.92
C ILE A 45 6.00 -1.67 -1.85
N ARG A 46 7.28 -1.96 -1.62
CA ARG A 46 7.78 -3.35 -1.52
C ARG A 46 7.17 -4.09 -0.32
N ILE A 47 7.09 -3.44 0.82
CA ILE A 47 6.42 -3.99 2.02
C ILE A 47 4.97 -4.35 1.69
N SER A 48 4.28 -3.51 0.95
CA SER A 48 2.88 -3.73 0.56
C SER A 48 2.71 -4.96 -0.33
N PHE A 49 3.54 -5.13 -1.35
CA PHE A 49 3.49 -6.32 -2.21
C PHE A 49 3.94 -7.58 -1.48
N ASP A 50 4.93 -7.49 -0.60
CA ASP A 50 5.31 -8.61 0.27
C ASP A 50 4.17 -9.03 1.19
N ALA A 51 3.42 -8.06 1.74
CA ALA A 51 2.24 -8.32 2.54
C ALA A 51 1.13 -9.03 1.74
N ILE A 52 0.91 -8.62 0.48
CA ILE A 52 -0.04 -9.31 -0.41
C ILE A 52 0.39 -10.75 -0.68
N HIS A 53 1.69 -11.01 -0.77
CA HIS A 53 2.23 -12.36 -0.93
C HIS A 53 2.09 -13.19 0.35
N ASP A 54 2.59 -12.68 1.47
CA ASP A 54 2.69 -13.42 2.74
C ASP A 54 1.35 -13.53 3.45
N HIS A 55 0.45 -12.55 3.26
CA HIS A 55 -0.85 -12.42 3.93
C HIS A 55 -1.98 -12.30 2.92
N HIS A 56 -1.94 -13.10 1.87
CA HIS A 56 -2.92 -13.03 0.77
C HIS A 56 -4.36 -13.17 1.26
N SER A 57 -4.60 -14.09 2.19
CA SER A 57 -5.95 -14.32 2.74
C SER A 57 -6.46 -13.13 3.55
N GLU A 58 -5.62 -12.53 4.39
CA GLU A 58 -5.96 -11.36 5.20
C GLU A 58 -6.27 -10.15 4.33
N VAL A 59 -5.44 -9.90 3.32
CA VAL A 59 -5.65 -8.80 2.36
C VAL A 59 -6.93 -9.05 1.54
N ALA A 60 -7.18 -10.28 1.11
CA ALA A 60 -8.39 -10.63 0.37
C ALA A 60 -9.65 -10.43 1.20
N ILE A 61 -9.65 -10.83 2.47
CA ILE A 61 -10.76 -10.59 3.40
C ILE A 61 -11.02 -9.09 3.53
N TYR A 62 -9.98 -8.31 3.76
CA TYR A 62 -10.11 -6.87 3.91
C TYR A 62 -10.68 -6.21 2.64
N GLN A 63 -10.14 -6.56 1.46
CA GLN A 63 -10.58 -5.97 0.18
C GLN A 63 -11.99 -6.38 -0.23
N ASN A 64 -12.38 -7.60 0.06
CA ASN A 64 -13.66 -8.13 -0.37
C ASN A 64 -14.80 -7.89 0.63
N ASP A 65 -14.49 -7.86 1.92
CA ASP A 65 -15.49 -7.88 3.00
C ASP A 65 -15.49 -6.59 3.85
N ALA A 66 -14.70 -5.57 3.49
CA ALA A 66 -14.60 -4.33 4.27
C ALA A 66 -15.96 -3.67 4.53
N GLY A 67 -16.83 -3.65 3.53
CA GLY A 67 -18.18 -3.09 3.66
C GLY A 67 -19.04 -3.87 4.67
N TYR A 68 -18.98 -5.19 4.63
CA TYR A 68 -19.67 -6.05 5.58
C TYR A 68 -19.08 -5.90 7.01
N LEU A 69 -17.77 -5.92 7.13
CA LEU A 69 -17.10 -5.78 8.43
C LEU A 69 -17.39 -4.43 9.09
N SER A 70 -17.56 -3.36 8.30
CA SER A 70 -17.86 -2.02 8.84
C SER A 70 -19.21 -1.92 9.55
N GLU A 71 -20.12 -2.87 9.34
CA GLU A 71 -21.41 -2.93 10.02
C GLU A 71 -21.30 -3.36 11.50
N PHE A 72 -20.16 -3.91 11.89
CA PHE A 72 -19.91 -4.39 13.25
C PHE A 72 -19.02 -3.41 14.02
N ASP A 73 -19.46 -3.00 15.21
CA ASP A 73 -18.69 -2.10 16.09
C ASP A 73 -17.29 -2.63 16.41
N ARG A 74 -17.14 -3.94 16.50
CA ARG A 74 -15.87 -4.63 16.74
C ARG A 74 -14.79 -4.22 15.71
N PHE A 75 -15.17 -3.97 14.47
CA PHE A 75 -14.27 -3.62 13.37
C PHE A 75 -14.16 -2.11 13.13
N GLY A 76 -14.67 -1.28 14.06
CA GLY A 76 -14.59 0.18 13.95
C GLY A 76 -13.16 0.72 13.83
N TYR A 77 -12.17 0.01 14.38
CA TYR A 77 -10.75 0.37 14.25
C TYR A 77 -10.23 0.35 12.81
N LEU A 78 -10.88 -0.37 11.90
CA LEU A 78 -10.48 -0.42 10.48
C LEU A 78 -10.59 0.96 9.83
N HIS A 79 -11.60 1.75 10.19
CA HIS A 79 -11.72 3.11 9.71
C HIS A 79 -10.55 3.99 10.18
N ASP A 80 -10.19 3.90 11.46
CA ASP A 80 -9.07 4.65 12.01
C ASP A 80 -7.74 4.23 11.37
N ARG A 81 -7.57 2.94 11.11
CA ARG A 81 -6.40 2.41 10.39
C ARG A 81 -6.32 2.95 8.97
N ASN A 82 -7.44 3.06 8.26
CA ASN A 82 -7.49 3.66 6.93
C ASN A 82 -7.08 5.14 6.94
N VAL A 83 -7.52 5.88 7.94
CA VAL A 83 -7.12 7.28 8.13
C VAL A 83 -5.61 7.39 8.39
N GLN A 84 -5.07 6.53 9.25
CA GLN A 84 -3.62 6.48 9.53
C GLN A 84 -2.81 6.10 8.29
N LEU A 85 -3.28 5.12 7.53
CA LEU A 85 -2.63 4.67 6.29
C LEU A 85 -2.55 5.81 5.27
N ARG A 86 -3.66 6.52 5.07
CA ARG A 86 -3.70 7.68 4.20
C ARG A 86 -2.71 8.76 4.64
N LYS A 87 -2.69 9.10 5.93
CA LYS A 87 -1.74 10.10 6.47
C LYS A 87 -0.30 9.72 6.22
N LEU A 88 0.04 8.46 6.41
CA LEU A 88 1.40 7.95 6.18
C LEU A 88 1.79 8.09 4.71
N TRP A 89 0.96 7.59 3.80
CA TRP A 89 1.24 7.63 2.36
C TRP A 89 1.30 9.06 1.81
N VAL A 90 0.35 9.90 2.17
CA VAL A 90 0.32 11.30 1.75
C VAL A 90 1.52 12.04 2.32
N GLY A 91 1.90 11.77 3.57
CA GLY A 91 3.09 12.34 4.18
C GLY A 91 4.38 11.98 3.45
N LEU A 92 4.56 10.73 3.04
CA LEU A 92 5.71 10.29 2.25
C LEU A 92 5.75 10.97 0.87
N LEU A 93 4.60 11.10 0.21
CA LEU A 93 4.50 11.78 -1.07
C LEU A 93 4.83 13.27 -0.94
N GLN A 94 4.32 13.93 0.10
CA GLN A 94 4.63 15.34 0.37
C GLN A 94 6.12 15.56 0.67
N GLU A 95 6.74 14.69 1.45
CA GLU A 95 8.19 14.70 1.67
C GLU A 95 8.95 14.61 0.34
N GLY A 96 8.52 13.71 -0.54
CA GLY A 96 9.12 13.54 -1.87
C GLY A 96 8.99 14.76 -2.74
N VAL A 97 7.85 15.44 -2.72
CA VAL A 97 7.63 16.69 -3.44
C VAL A 97 8.50 17.81 -2.86
N GLN A 98 8.52 17.95 -1.54
CA GLN A 98 9.29 19.00 -0.87
C GLN A 98 10.80 18.86 -1.07
N SER A 99 11.30 17.63 -1.11
CA SER A 99 12.73 17.35 -1.33
C SER A 99 13.15 17.45 -2.80
N GLY A 100 12.19 17.58 -3.72
CA GLY A 100 12.45 17.56 -5.17
C GLY A 100 12.61 16.14 -5.76
N ALA A 101 12.42 15.09 -4.96
CA ALA A 101 12.44 13.70 -5.46
C ALA A 101 11.27 13.41 -6.38
N PHE A 102 10.12 14.03 -6.12
CA PHE A 102 8.90 13.93 -6.93
C PHE A 102 8.53 15.29 -7.52
N ARG A 103 7.82 15.27 -8.65
CA ARG A 103 7.41 16.48 -9.37
C ARG A 103 6.54 17.38 -8.49
N PRO A 104 6.72 18.70 -8.56
CA PRO A 104 5.96 19.66 -7.73
C PRO A 104 4.50 19.83 -8.14
N ASP A 105 4.13 19.38 -9.35
CA ASP A 105 2.78 19.48 -9.90
C ASP A 105 1.86 18.33 -9.50
N LEU A 106 2.33 17.39 -8.66
CA LEU A 106 1.54 16.24 -8.20
C LEU A 106 0.55 16.66 -7.11
N ASP A 107 -0.72 16.28 -7.30
CA ASP A 107 -1.70 16.25 -6.23
C ASP A 107 -1.50 14.96 -5.42
N THR A 108 -0.93 15.07 -4.22
CA THR A 108 -0.56 13.92 -3.40
C THR A 108 -1.76 13.10 -2.94
N GLU A 109 -2.93 13.70 -2.80
CA GLU A 109 -4.16 12.98 -2.49
C GLU A 109 -4.61 12.09 -3.66
N VAL A 110 -4.55 12.62 -4.87
CA VAL A 110 -4.90 11.88 -6.08
C VAL A 110 -3.92 10.73 -6.30
N VAL A 111 -2.63 11.00 -6.17
CA VAL A 111 -1.59 9.96 -6.29
C VAL A 111 -1.81 8.86 -5.26
N TYR A 112 -2.11 9.21 -4.01
CA TYR A 112 -2.42 8.22 -2.98
C TYR A 112 -3.61 7.33 -3.36
N ARG A 113 -4.69 7.91 -3.90
CA ARG A 113 -5.86 7.13 -4.35
C ARG A 113 -5.50 6.10 -5.42
N PHE A 114 -4.71 6.51 -6.40
CA PHE A 114 -4.22 5.59 -7.42
C PHE A 114 -3.35 4.47 -6.83
N ILE A 115 -2.45 4.79 -5.91
CA ILE A 115 -1.62 3.80 -5.24
C ILE A 115 -2.48 2.81 -4.46
N ARG A 116 -3.39 3.30 -3.62
CA ARG A 116 -4.31 2.48 -2.83
C ARG A 116 -5.08 1.49 -3.70
N ASP A 117 -5.64 1.98 -4.81
CA ASP A 117 -6.53 1.19 -5.66
C ASP A 117 -5.77 0.27 -6.63
N THR A 118 -4.48 0.50 -6.83
CA THR A 118 -3.65 -0.36 -7.68
C THR A 118 -2.81 -1.36 -6.90
N VAL A 119 -2.29 -0.99 -5.75
CA VAL A 119 -1.46 -1.90 -4.93
C VAL A 119 -2.33 -2.97 -4.27
N TRP A 120 -3.25 -2.57 -3.41
CA TRP A 120 -4.01 -3.53 -2.60
C TRP A 120 -5.00 -4.36 -3.41
N VAL A 121 -5.56 -3.80 -4.47
CA VAL A 121 -6.45 -4.52 -5.38
C VAL A 121 -5.70 -5.58 -6.21
N ALA A 122 -4.38 -5.51 -6.27
CA ALA A 122 -3.55 -6.55 -6.90
C ALA A 122 -3.74 -7.95 -6.27
N VAL A 123 -4.21 -8.03 -5.02
CA VAL A 123 -4.57 -9.31 -4.39
C VAL A 123 -5.56 -10.14 -5.22
N ARG A 124 -6.37 -9.49 -6.04
CA ARG A 124 -7.38 -10.16 -6.89
C ARG A 124 -6.77 -10.96 -8.04
N TRP A 125 -5.64 -10.52 -8.56
CA TRP A 125 -4.99 -11.17 -9.70
C TRP A 125 -3.63 -11.79 -9.36
N TYR A 126 -2.95 -11.31 -8.32
CA TYR A 126 -1.68 -11.87 -7.88
C TYR A 126 -1.89 -13.20 -7.17
N ARG A 127 -1.10 -14.21 -7.56
CA ARG A 127 -1.16 -15.56 -7.00
C ARG A 127 0.16 -15.91 -6.34
N PRO A 128 0.22 -16.07 -4.99
CA PRO A 128 1.39 -16.62 -4.33
C PRO A 128 1.76 -17.99 -4.92
N GLY A 129 3.04 -18.17 -5.28
CA GLY A 129 3.51 -19.39 -5.92
C GLY A 129 3.21 -19.50 -7.43
N GLY A 130 2.63 -18.46 -8.04
CA GLY A 130 2.45 -18.36 -9.48
C GLY A 130 3.73 -17.94 -10.21
N ASP A 131 3.60 -17.59 -11.49
CA ASP A 131 4.74 -17.28 -12.37
C ASP A 131 5.48 -16.00 -11.99
N LEU A 132 4.79 -15.04 -11.33
CA LEU A 132 5.36 -13.77 -10.91
C LEU A 132 5.62 -13.76 -9.40
N SER A 133 6.82 -13.35 -8.99
CA SER A 133 7.13 -13.09 -7.59
C SER A 133 6.60 -11.71 -7.16
N ALA A 134 6.40 -11.54 -5.85
CA ALA A 134 6.07 -10.23 -5.29
C ALA A 134 7.13 -9.16 -5.63
N HIS A 135 8.40 -9.55 -5.64
CA HIS A 135 9.51 -8.67 -6.01
C HIS A 135 9.41 -8.20 -7.46
N GLU A 136 9.13 -9.09 -8.40
CA GLU A 136 8.95 -8.75 -9.81
C GLU A 136 7.76 -7.81 -10.03
N VAL A 137 6.65 -8.06 -9.35
CA VAL A 137 5.46 -7.19 -9.43
C VAL A 137 5.78 -5.80 -8.85
N ALA A 138 6.45 -5.74 -7.72
CA ALA A 138 6.86 -4.47 -7.11
C ALA A 138 7.82 -3.69 -8.02
N ASP A 139 8.78 -4.37 -8.66
CA ASP A 139 9.71 -3.74 -9.61
C ASP A 139 8.96 -3.11 -10.79
N GLN A 140 8.00 -3.83 -11.38
CA GLN A 140 7.20 -3.31 -12.48
C GLN A 140 6.34 -2.13 -12.02
N TYR A 141 5.69 -2.24 -10.88
CA TYR A 141 4.86 -1.18 -10.33
C TYR A 141 5.67 0.10 -10.10
N LEU A 142 6.82 -0.01 -9.46
CA LEU A 142 7.70 1.12 -9.19
C LEU A 142 8.25 1.75 -10.47
N SER A 143 8.61 0.95 -11.46
CA SER A 143 9.05 1.44 -12.76
C SER A 143 7.96 2.26 -13.44
N ILE A 144 6.74 1.74 -13.50
CA ILE A 144 5.60 2.44 -14.12
C ILE A 144 5.28 3.74 -13.37
N LEU A 145 5.25 3.68 -12.04
CA LEU A 145 4.85 4.82 -11.21
C LEU A 145 5.90 5.92 -11.20
N LEU A 146 7.18 5.57 -11.03
CA LEU A 146 8.27 6.55 -10.90
C LEU A 146 8.71 7.12 -12.25
N ASP A 147 8.76 6.29 -13.28
CA ASP A 147 9.25 6.69 -14.60
C ASP A 147 8.12 6.99 -15.60
N GLY A 148 6.90 6.55 -15.31
CA GLY A 148 5.77 6.61 -16.21
C GLY A 148 5.85 5.56 -17.32
N ILE A 149 4.90 5.57 -18.26
CA ILE A 149 4.83 4.65 -19.39
C ILE A 149 5.22 5.29 -20.72
N ALA A 150 5.30 6.63 -20.77
CA ALA A 150 5.75 7.34 -21.96
C ALA A 150 7.28 7.36 -22.01
N ALA A 151 7.84 7.16 -23.20
CA ALA A 151 9.28 7.31 -23.39
C ALA A 151 9.70 8.74 -23.05
N ARG A 152 10.79 8.89 -22.31
CA ARG A 152 11.34 10.21 -22.02
C ARG A 152 11.74 10.88 -23.33
N ARG A 153 11.27 12.12 -23.55
CA ARG A 153 11.76 12.93 -24.65
C ARG A 153 13.24 13.24 -24.40
N ARG A 154 14.11 12.88 -25.33
CA ARG A 154 15.49 13.33 -25.27
C ARG A 154 15.49 14.85 -25.35
N PRO A 155 16.27 15.56 -24.50
CA PRO A 155 16.41 16.99 -24.65
C PRO A 155 16.95 17.27 -26.03
N VAL A 156 16.25 18.19 -26.77
CA VAL A 156 16.74 18.66 -28.08
C VAL A 156 18.05 19.39 -27.82
N LYS A 157 19.17 18.87 -28.37
CA LYS A 157 20.42 19.62 -28.35
C LYS A 157 20.16 20.92 -29.11
N LYS A 158 20.15 22.06 -28.40
CA LYS A 158 20.24 23.37 -29.06
C LYS A 158 21.59 23.42 -29.78
N ASN A 159 21.60 23.32 -31.11
CA ASN A 159 22.77 23.63 -31.88
C ASN A 159 23.07 25.10 -31.65
N SER A 160 24.15 25.38 -30.96
CA SER A 160 24.75 26.72 -30.84
C SER A 160 25.43 27.09 -32.12
#